data_9a97c3daaf61d4d24c5d1061aba604ea
#
_entry.id   9a97c3daaf61d4d24c5d1061aba604ea
#
_cell.length_a   1.000
_cell.length_b   1.000
_cell.length_c   1.000
_cell.angle_alpha   90.00
_cell.angle_beta   90.00
_cell.angle_gamma   90.00
#
_symmetry.space_group_name_H-M   'P 1'
#
loop_
_entity.id
_entity.type
_entity.pdbx_description
1 polymer ?
#
loop_
_entity_poly.entity_id
_entity_poly.type
_entity_poly.pdbx_seq_one_letter_code
_entity_poly.pdbx_strand_id
1 'polypeptide(L)'
;MEQLFEINNLRCSYDKKYQEGISKVVLEINHLEIPRGKRIFIVGESGIGKSTILETVGLMNNTIVPDDKAQILFYDEKGTSVDLAKLWRENSEKALSDFRLKHYSFIFQSTNLMRNFTAFENISFTRMLQGYSQYSCFKRTRKVLAELGLDHIDENRMAQELSGGQQQRLAFARAILPDFTVLFGDEPTGNLDAENAIRVMQILSEKLEEQHGASAIIVSHDMHLAVTFADVIIKIRKEIRPKKHELDEDVMYGVIDDTCIFVPNGEKREHWTNGTDIYTGDALELYLRKK
;
A
#
# COMPACT_ATOMS: atom_id res chain seq x y z
N MET A 1 0.34 18.78 9.74
CA MET A 1 1.14 17.56 9.51
C MET A 1 1.77 17.69 8.14
N GLU A 2 2.98 17.16 7.93
CA GLU A 2 3.56 17.14 6.60
C GLU A 2 2.75 16.21 5.70
N GLN A 3 2.47 16.63 4.49
CA GLN A 3 1.66 15.90 3.52
C GLN A 3 2.55 14.95 2.71
N LEU A 4 2.05 13.75 2.43
CA LEU A 4 2.72 12.78 1.57
C LEU A 4 2.06 12.73 0.19
N PHE A 5 0.73 12.56 0.17
CA PHE A 5 -0.07 12.61 -1.04
C PHE A 5 -1.27 13.53 -0.88
N GLU A 6 -1.63 14.17 -1.99
CA GLU A 6 -2.90 14.82 -2.19
C GLU A 6 -3.51 14.30 -3.49
N ILE A 7 -4.68 13.69 -3.39
CA ILE A 7 -5.38 13.08 -4.52
C ILE A 7 -6.65 13.87 -4.77
N ASN A 8 -6.81 14.37 -5.97
CA ASN A 8 -7.96 15.17 -6.37
C ASN A 8 -8.61 14.61 -7.62
N ASN A 9 -9.95 14.48 -7.61
CA ASN A 9 -10.78 14.11 -8.76
C ASN A 9 -10.33 12.81 -9.44
N LEU A 10 -9.82 11.84 -8.70
CA LEU A 10 -9.35 10.58 -9.24
C LEU A 10 -10.52 9.63 -9.48
N ARG A 11 -10.64 9.15 -10.71
CA ARG A 11 -11.51 8.03 -11.10
C ARG A 11 -10.66 6.93 -11.71
N CYS A 12 -10.90 5.68 -11.30
CA CYS A 12 -10.16 4.53 -11.76
C CYS A 12 -11.06 3.55 -12.52
N SER A 13 -10.54 3.06 -13.65
CA SER A 13 -11.17 2.03 -14.49
C SER A 13 -10.10 1.13 -15.09
N TYR A 14 -10.41 -0.16 -15.26
CA TYR A 14 -9.54 -1.10 -15.98
C TYR A 14 -9.84 -1.15 -17.49
N ASP A 15 -10.85 -0.40 -17.95
CA ASP A 15 -11.20 -0.36 -19.36
C ASP A 15 -10.15 0.44 -20.15
N LYS A 16 -9.38 -0.24 -20.99
CA LYS A 16 -8.31 0.36 -21.82
C LYS A 16 -8.81 1.47 -22.76
N LYS A 17 -10.08 1.38 -23.18
CA LYS A 17 -10.77 2.39 -24.01
C LYS A 17 -11.94 2.93 -23.21
N TYR A 18 -11.63 3.75 -22.22
CA TYR A 18 -12.66 4.34 -21.37
C TYR A 18 -13.64 5.17 -22.22
N GLN A 19 -14.92 4.90 -22.03
CA GLN A 19 -16.03 5.67 -22.62
C GLN A 19 -16.96 6.10 -21.48
N GLU A 20 -17.16 7.40 -21.33
CA GLU A 20 -18.02 7.93 -20.28
C GLU A 20 -19.45 7.39 -20.41
N GLY A 21 -19.99 6.86 -19.33
CA GLY A 21 -21.31 6.27 -19.28
C GLY A 21 -21.43 4.82 -19.76
N ILE A 22 -20.34 4.22 -20.31
CA ILE A 22 -20.27 2.82 -20.73
C ILE A 22 -19.24 2.07 -19.88
N SER A 23 -18.03 2.63 -19.74
CA SER A 23 -16.96 1.99 -19.00
C SER A 23 -17.23 1.96 -17.50
N LYS A 24 -16.82 0.85 -16.87
CA LYS A 24 -17.00 0.64 -15.43
C LYS A 24 -15.93 1.41 -14.64
N VAL A 25 -16.35 2.40 -13.86
CA VAL A 25 -15.52 2.99 -12.82
C VAL A 25 -15.51 2.04 -11.61
N VAL A 26 -14.33 1.75 -11.08
CA VAL A 26 -14.11 0.87 -9.93
C VAL A 26 -13.94 1.65 -8.64
N LEU A 27 -13.31 2.85 -8.71
CA LEU A 27 -13.01 3.69 -7.57
C LEU A 27 -13.13 5.17 -7.95
N GLU A 28 -13.73 5.96 -7.08
CA GLU A 28 -13.80 7.42 -7.15
C GLU A 28 -13.24 8.04 -5.86
N ILE A 29 -12.38 9.04 -6.02
CA ILE A 29 -11.82 9.83 -4.92
C ILE A 29 -11.94 11.30 -5.31
N ASN A 30 -12.82 12.04 -4.64
CA ASN A 30 -12.97 13.47 -4.91
C ASN A 30 -11.80 14.25 -4.35
N HIS A 31 -11.48 14.00 -3.09
CA HIS A 31 -10.35 14.57 -2.39
C HIS A 31 -9.86 13.60 -1.31
N LEU A 32 -8.55 13.42 -1.21
CA LEU A 32 -7.92 12.60 -0.16
C LEU A 32 -6.52 13.14 0.14
N GLU A 33 -6.27 13.46 1.40
CA GLU A 33 -4.95 13.78 1.91
C GLU A 33 -4.37 12.60 2.68
N ILE A 34 -3.15 12.22 2.37
CA ILE A 34 -2.40 11.18 3.08
C ILE A 34 -1.21 11.83 3.78
N PRO A 35 -1.14 11.79 5.12
CA PRO A 35 -0.06 12.38 5.88
C PRO A 35 1.23 11.56 5.77
N ARG A 36 2.38 12.26 5.87
CA ARG A 36 3.71 11.67 5.90
C ARG A 36 4.02 11.02 7.25
N GLY A 37 4.88 9.99 7.23
CA GLY A 37 5.37 9.32 8.43
C GLY A 37 4.29 8.52 9.17
N LYS A 38 3.25 8.06 8.45
CA LYS A 38 2.10 7.36 9.02
C LYS A 38 1.90 5.97 8.42
N ARG A 39 1.26 5.12 9.22
CA ARG A 39 0.76 3.80 8.80
C ARG A 39 -0.70 3.97 8.43
N ILE A 40 -0.98 3.91 7.15
CA ILE A 40 -2.31 4.07 6.58
C ILE A 40 -2.86 2.70 6.23
N PHE A 41 -4.00 2.31 6.79
CA PHE A 41 -4.69 1.08 6.43
C PHE A 41 -5.90 1.39 5.56
N ILE A 42 -5.96 0.73 4.41
CA ILE A 42 -7.11 0.79 3.50
C ILE A 42 -7.91 -0.49 3.67
N VAL A 43 -9.16 -0.35 4.10
CA VAL A 43 -10.06 -1.46 4.38
C VAL A 43 -11.35 -1.33 3.57
N GLY A 44 -12.08 -2.44 3.41
CA GLY A 44 -13.33 -2.47 2.66
C GLY A 44 -13.63 -3.85 2.11
N GLU A 45 -14.78 -4.01 1.45
CA GLU A 45 -15.23 -5.26 0.84
C GLU A 45 -14.25 -5.75 -0.24
N SER A 46 -14.30 -7.05 -0.56
CA SER A 46 -13.55 -7.59 -1.70
C SER A 46 -14.06 -6.96 -3.01
N GLY A 47 -13.14 -6.62 -3.92
CA GLY A 47 -13.47 -6.04 -5.22
C GLY A 47 -13.88 -4.57 -5.21
N ILE A 48 -13.82 -3.86 -4.05
CA ILE A 48 -14.26 -2.46 -3.93
C ILE A 48 -13.22 -1.43 -4.42
N GLY A 49 -12.05 -1.86 -4.90
CA GLY A 49 -11.02 -0.93 -5.40
C GLY A 49 -9.80 -0.75 -4.49
N LYS A 50 -9.62 -1.58 -3.43
CA LYS A 50 -8.45 -1.48 -2.54
C LYS A 50 -7.12 -1.66 -3.26
N SER A 51 -6.96 -2.73 -4.02
CA SER A 51 -5.74 -2.96 -4.81
C SER A 51 -5.62 -1.94 -5.94
N THR A 52 -6.75 -1.43 -6.47
CA THR A 52 -6.77 -0.41 -7.52
C THR A 52 -6.09 0.88 -7.05
N ILE A 53 -6.36 1.37 -5.84
CA ILE A 53 -5.69 2.57 -5.32
C ILE A 53 -4.20 2.31 -5.11
N LEU A 54 -3.81 1.13 -4.56
CA LEU A 54 -2.40 0.76 -4.41
C LEU A 54 -1.66 0.72 -5.75
N GLU A 55 -2.23 0.06 -6.75
CA GLU A 55 -1.64 -0.07 -8.09
C GLU A 55 -1.50 1.28 -8.78
N THR A 56 -2.50 2.14 -8.67
CA THR A 56 -2.55 3.44 -9.34
C THR A 56 -1.57 4.44 -8.70
N VAL A 57 -1.65 4.62 -7.38
CA VAL A 57 -0.77 5.54 -6.63
C VAL A 57 0.65 4.97 -6.56
N GLY A 58 0.79 3.65 -6.47
CA GLY A 58 2.07 2.92 -6.50
C GLY A 58 2.72 2.86 -7.89
N LEU A 59 2.11 3.45 -8.91
CA LEU A 59 2.62 3.49 -10.28
C LEU A 59 2.84 2.10 -10.90
N MET A 60 2.03 1.10 -10.51
CA MET A 60 2.12 -0.27 -11.00
C MET A 60 1.20 -0.50 -12.21
N ASN A 61 0.04 0.14 -12.22
CA ASN A 61 -0.95 -0.01 -13.26
C ASN A 61 -1.67 1.34 -13.48
N ASN A 62 -1.77 1.77 -14.73
CA ASN A 62 -2.50 2.99 -15.07
C ASN A 62 -3.99 2.67 -15.18
N THR A 63 -4.71 2.92 -14.11
CA THR A 63 -6.17 2.80 -14.08
C THR A 63 -6.88 4.15 -14.14
N ILE A 64 -6.13 5.25 -14.24
CA ILE A 64 -6.70 6.60 -14.24
C ILE A 64 -7.59 6.80 -15.47
N VAL A 65 -8.84 7.16 -15.24
CA VAL A 65 -9.74 7.55 -16.32
C VAL A 65 -9.15 8.75 -17.05
N PRO A 66 -9.07 8.71 -18.39
CA PRO A 66 -8.52 9.83 -19.17
C PRO A 66 -9.39 11.08 -19.06
N ASP A 67 -9.12 11.89 -18.05
CA ASP A 67 -9.62 13.25 -17.95
C ASP A 67 -8.50 14.16 -17.41
N ASP A 68 -8.58 15.44 -17.67
CA ASP A 68 -7.54 16.41 -17.28
C ASP A 68 -7.67 16.85 -15.81
N LYS A 69 -8.65 16.36 -15.08
CA LYS A 69 -8.96 16.81 -13.72
C LYS A 69 -8.27 15.99 -12.64
N ALA A 70 -7.94 14.73 -12.94
CA ALA A 70 -7.29 13.85 -11.99
C ALA A 70 -5.88 14.33 -11.65
N GLN A 71 -5.59 14.51 -10.37
CA GLN A 71 -4.27 14.84 -9.84
C GLN A 71 -3.90 13.87 -8.73
N ILE A 72 -2.65 13.44 -8.72
CA ILE A 72 -2.04 12.68 -7.62
C ILE A 72 -0.71 13.37 -7.32
N LEU A 73 -0.75 14.30 -6.38
CA LEU A 73 0.44 15.03 -5.96
C LEU A 73 1.18 14.24 -4.88
N PHE A 74 2.42 13.89 -5.15
CA PHE A 74 3.36 13.35 -4.19
C PHE A 74 4.27 14.48 -3.74
N TYR A 75 4.43 14.64 -2.43
CA TYR A 75 5.33 15.64 -1.84
C TYR A 75 6.60 14.95 -1.34
N ASP A 76 7.77 15.49 -1.66
CA ASP A 76 9.04 15.03 -1.10
C ASP A 76 9.30 15.64 0.30
N GLU A 77 10.43 15.30 0.92
CA GLU A 77 10.81 15.82 2.25
C GLU A 77 11.08 17.33 2.26
N LYS A 78 11.26 17.93 1.09
CA LYS A 78 11.48 19.38 0.93
C LYS A 78 10.19 20.14 0.62
N GLY A 79 9.06 19.41 0.54
CA GLY A 79 7.77 19.97 0.15
C GLY A 79 7.62 20.23 -1.35
N THR A 80 8.54 19.70 -2.19
CA THR A 80 8.40 19.77 -3.65
C THR A 80 7.39 18.72 -4.08
N SER A 81 6.42 19.11 -4.91
CA SER A 81 5.41 18.18 -5.40
C SER A 81 5.70 17.66 -6.81
N VAL A 82 5.32 16.41 -7.04
CA VAL A 82 5.31 15.75 -8.35
C VAL A 82 3.91 15.21 -8.61
N ASP A 83 3.30 15.59 -9.74
CA ASP A 83 2.00 15.06 -10.16
C ASP A 83 2.18 13.70 -10.86
N LEU A 84 1.84 12.62 -10.17
CA LEU A 84 1.96 11.25 -10.67
C LEU A 84 0.94 10.96 -11.79
N ALA A 85 -0.24 11.61 -11.78
CA ALA A 85 -1.19 11.49 -12.86
C ALA A 85 -0.64 12.08 -14.15
N LYS A 86 0.15 13.16 -14.05
CA LYS A 86 0.88 13.73 -15.17
C LYS A 86 1.97 12.79 -15.69
N LEU A 87 2.75 12.13 -14.79
CA LEU A 87 3.75 11.13 -15.20
C LEU A 87 3.11 9.98 -15.99
N TRP A 88 1.92 9.53 -15.60
CA TRP A 88 1.16 8.54 -16.37
C TRP A 88 0.75 9.04 -17.75
N ARG A 89 0.29 10.29 -17.84
CA ARG A 89 -0.11 10.90 -19.14
C ARG A 89 1.07 11.06 -20.10
N GLU A 90 2.25 11.40 -19.58
CA GLU A 90 3.48 11.51 -20.35
C GLU A 90 4.02 10.16 -20.85
N ASN A 91 3.50 9.06 -20.32
CA ASN A 91 3.79 7.67 -20.71
C ASN A 91 5.29 7.35 -20.77
N SER A 92 6.07 7.93 -19.87
CA SER A 92 7.51 7.70 -19.76
C SER A 92 7.81 6.56 -18.80
N GLU A 93 7.95 5.33 -19.31
CA GLU A 93 8.29 4.16 -18.50
C GLU A 93 9.58 4.35 -17.69
N LYS A 94 10.55 5.07 -18.25
CA LYS A 94 11.78 5.39 -17.51
C LYS A 94 11.51 6.28 -16.32
N ALA A 95 10.75 7.37 -16.49
CA ALA A 95 10.43 8.28 -15.39
C ALA A 95 9.64 7.59 -14.27
N LEU A 96 8.65 6.75 -14.65
CA LEU A 96 7.88 5.94 -13.72
C LEU A 96 8.76 4.95 -12.95
N SER A 97 9.68 4.27 -13.64
CA SER A 97 10.59 3.30 -13.05
C SER A 97 11.61 3.96 -12.10
N ASP A 98 12.20 5.08 -12.53
CA ASP A 98 13.15 5.85 -11.72
C ASP A 98 12.46 6.40 -10.45
N PHE A 99 11.22 6.88 -10.58
CA PHE A 99 10.43 7.34 -9.44
C PHE A 99 10.13 6.20 -8.45
N ARG A 100 9.67 5.03 -8.95
CA ARG A 100 9.42 3.85 -8.11
C ARG A 100 10.68 3.41 -7.37
N LEU A 101 11.81 3.28 -8.08
CA LEU A 101 13.08 2.85 -7.50
C LEU A 101 13.54 3.77 -6.37
N LYS A 102 13.29 5.07 -6.52
CA LYS A 102 13.74 6.08 -5.55
C LYS A 102 12.84 6.18 -4.32
N HIS A 103 11.52 6.05 -4.50
CA HIS A 103 10.55 6.43 -3.49
C HIS A 103 9.72 5.27 -2.95
N TYR A 104 9.59 4.15 -3.69
CA TYR A 104 8.59 3.13 -3.39
C TYR A 104 9.19 1.78 -3.06
N SER A 105 8.55 1.09 -2.14
CA SER A 105 8.73 -0.33 -1.90
C SER A 105 7.38 -1.05 -1.86
N PHE A 106 7.38 -2.37 -2.12
CA PHE A 106 6.14 -3.13 -2.29
C PHE A 106 6.18 -4.48 -1.58
N ILE A 107 5.08 -4.81 -0.89
CA ILE A 107 4.72 -6.15 -0.46
C ILE A 107 3.45 -6.54 -1.19
N PHE A 108 3.51 -7.61 -1.97
CA PHE A 108 2.35 -8.11 -2.72
C PHE A 108 1.68 -9.26 -1.97
N GLN A 109 0.41 -9.49 -2.22
CA GLN A 109 -0.34 -10.63 -1.71
C GLN A 109 0.31 -11.97 -2.10
N SER A 110 0.77 -12.10 -3.35
CA SER A 110 1.69 -13.16 -3.77
C SER A 110 3.14 -12.73 -3.52
N THR A 111 3.99 -13.64 -3.09
CA THR A 111 5.38 -13.31 -2.72
C THR A 111 6.20 -12.71 -3.86
N ASN A 112 5.86 -13.03 -5.11
CA ASN A 112 6.55 -12.55 -6.33
C ASN A 112 8.08 -12.61 -6.23
N LEU A 113 8.60 -13.66 -5.54
CA LEU A 113 10.04 -13.89 -5.45
C LEU A 113 10.59 -14.36 -6.80
N MET A 114 11.79 -13.92 -7.12
CA MET A 114 12.55 -14.40 -8.27
C MET A 114 13.02 -15.81 -7.96
N ARG A 115 12.38 -16.80 -8.58
CA ARG A 115 12.55 -18.23 -8.24
C ARG A 115 13.99 -18.73 -8.41
N ASN A 116 14.70 -18.21 -9.42
CA ASN A 116 16.08 -18.57 -9.75
C ASN A 116 17.12 -17.72 -9.02
N PHE A 117 16.69 -16.89 -8.07
CA PHE A 117 17.57 -16.11 -7.21
C PHE A 117 17.62 -16.78 -5.84
N THR A 118 18.77 -16.67 -5.21
CA THR A 118 18.92 -17.06 -3.80
C THR A 118 18.09 -16.18 -2.88
N ALA A 119 17.93 -16.58 -1.62
CA ALA A 119 17.28 -15.75 -0.61
C ALA A 119 17.96 -14.39 -0.50
N PHE A 120 19.31 -14.36 -0.48
CA PHE A 120 20.09 -13.14 -0.39
C PHE A 120 19.93 -12.22 -1.59
N GLU A 121 19.98 -12.76 -2.80
CA GLU A 121 19.78 -12.00 -4.04
C GLU A 121 18.38 -11.38 -4.08
N ASN A 122 17.34 -12.14 -3.73
CA ASN A 122 15.97 -11.61 -3.68
C ASN A 122 15.86 -10.38 -2.79
N ILE A 123 16.47 -10.41 -1.61
CA ILE A 123 16.38 -9.30 -0.64
C ILE A 123 17.25 -8.13 -1.08
N SER A 124 18.48 -8.40 -1.51
CA SER A 124 19.49 -7.35 -1.72
C SER A 124 19.37 -6.64 -3.07
N PHE A 125 18.69 -7.24 -4.06
CA PHE A 125 18.68 -6.78 -5.45
C PHE A 125 18.21 -5.32 -5.60
N THR A 126 17.08 -4.95 -4.99
CA THR A 126 16.55 -3.59 -5.11
C THR A 126 17.51 -2.56 -4.52
N ARG A 127 18.15 -2.88 -3.38
CA ARG A 127 19.13 -1.98 -2.76
C ARG A 127 20.40 -1.84 -3.60
N MET A 128 20.82 -2.90 -4.29
CA MET A 128 21.93 -2.80 -5.25
C MET A 128 21.55 -1.92 -6.45
N LEU A 129 20.31 -1.98 -6.94
CA LEU A 129 19.81 -1.05 -7.96
C LEU A 129 19.79 0.41 -7.50
N GLN A 130 19.62 0.65 -6.21
CA GLN A 130 19.75 1.98 -5.59
C GLN A 130 21.20 2.47 -5.47
N GLY A 131 22.19 1.68 -5.95
CA GLY A 131 23.61 2.05 -6.00
C GLY A 131 24.45 1.64 -4.79
N TYR A 132 23.90 0.85 -3.85
CA TYR A 132 24.67 0.36 -2.71
C TYR A 132 25.58 -0.80 -3.11
N SER A 133 26.75 -0.88 -2.49
CA SER A 133 27.69 -1.99 -2.71
C SER A 133 27.12 -3.33 -2.26
N GLN A 134 27.47 -4.40 -2.94
CA GLN A 134 27.07 -5.76 -2.60
C GLN A 134 27.40 -6.11 -1.14
N TYR A 135 28.58 -5.75 -0.67
CA TYR A 135 28.99 -5.98 0.72
C TYR A 135 28.05 -5.30 1.73
N SER A 136 27.71 -4.02 1.50
CA SER A 136 26.76 -3.28 2.35
C SER A 136 25.38 -3.91 2.34
N CYS A 137 24.90 -4.31 1.16
CA CYS A 137 23.60 -4.98 1.00
C CYS A 137 23.58 -6.30 1.78
N PHE A 138 24.58 -7.15 1.63
CA PHE A 138 24.65 -8.45 2.30
C PHE A 138 24.72 -8.34 3.82
N LYS A 139 25.51 -7.39 4.34
CA LYS A 139 25.57 -7.13 5.79
C LYS A 139 24.18 -6.77 6.36
N ARG A 140 23.45 -5.89 5.66
CA ARG A 140 22.10 -5.48 6.10
C ARG A 140 21.09 -6.60 5.91
N THR A 141 21.19 -7.40 4.83
CA THR A 141 20.35 -8.58 4.59
C THR A 141 20.44 -9.59 5.74
N ARG A 142 21.65 -9.91 6.23
CA ARG A 142 21.80 -10.81 7.38
C ARG A 142 21.09 -10.31 8.63
N LYS A 143 21.16 -8.99 8.90
CA LYS A 143 20.47 -8.38 10.03
C LYS A 143 18.95 -8.57 9.88
N VAL A 144 18.38 -8.23 8.71
CA VAL A 144 16.94 -8.34 8.46
C VAL A 144 16.46 -9.80 8.49
N LEU A 145 17.25 -10.74 7.98
CA LEU A 145 16.91 -12.18 8.07
C LEU A 145 16.84 -12.63 9.52
N ALA A 146 17.78 -12.22 10.38
CA ALA A 146 17.78 -12.56 11.80
C ALA A 146 16.54 -11.97 12.52
N GLU A 147 16.19 -10.72 12.26
CA GLU A 147 15.00 -10.07 12.81
C GLU A 147 13.71 -10.84 12.48
N LEU A 148 13.68 -11.46 11.28
CA LEU A 148 12.55 -12.26 10.80
C LEU A 148 12.62 -13.76 11.16
N GLY A 149 13.63 -14.20 11.95
CA GLY A 149 13.83 -15.59 12.30
C GLY A 149 14.17 -16.48 11.11
N LEU A 150 14.89 -15.92 10.13
CA LEU A 150 15.38 -16.59 8.92
C LEU A 150 16.90 -16.70 8.89
N ASP A 151 17.59 -16.48 10.00
CA ASP A 151 19.05 -16.52 10.16
C ASP A 151 19.66 -17.91 9.88
N HIS A 152 18.85 -18.97 10.01
CA HIS A 152 19.22 -20.36 9.71
C HIS A 152 19.20 -20.69 8.20
N ILE A 153 18.73 -19.78 7.34
CA ILE A 153 18.67 -20.00 5.90
C ILE A 153 20.07 -19.79 5.30
N ASP A 154 20.54 -20.82 4.55
CA ASP A 154 21.77 -20.73 3.79
C ASP A 154 21.67 -19.59 2.74
N GLU A 155 22.72 -18.77 2.65
CA GLU A 155 22.81 -17.63 1.73
C GLU A 155 22.59 -18.02 0.27
N ASN A 156 22.99 -19.23 -0.12
CA ASN A 156 22.88 -19.74 -1.48
C ASN A 156 21.58 -20.52 -1.73
N ARG A 157 20.72 -20.66 -0.72
CA ARG A 157 19.45 -21.36 -0.87
C ARG A 157 18.52 -20.62 -1.80
N MET A 158 17.98 -21.31 -2.80
CA MET A 158 17.05 -20.73 -3.77
C MET A 158 15.72 -20.40 -3.10
N ALA A 159 15.11 -19.26 -3.49
CA ALA A 159 13.84 -18.84 -2.91
C ALA A 159 12.71 -19.87 -3.07
N GLN A 160 12.71 -20.63 -4.17
CA GLN A 160 11.73 -21.70 -4.43
C GLN A 160 11.84 -22.91 -3.49
N GLU A 161 12.96 -23.10 -2.81
CA GLU A 161 13.21 -24.22 -1.89
C GLU A 161 12.71 -23.91 -0.47
N LEU A 162 12.25 -22.70 -0.22
CA LEU A 162 11.75 -22.26 1.07
C LEU A 162 10.28 -22.65 1.25
N SER A 163 9.88 -22.90 2.50
CA SER A 163 8.46 -23.07 2.84
C SER A 163 7.64 -21.81 2.55
N GLY A 164 6.32 -21.94 2.38
CA GLY A 164 5.45 -20.81 2.08
C GLY A 164 5.59 -19.66 3.09
N GLY A 165 5.63 -19.93 4.38
CA GLY A 165 5.83 -18.93 5.42
C GLY A 165 7.23 -18.30 5.39
N GLN A 166 8.29 -19.08 5.03
CA GLN A 166 9.63 -18.53 4.82
C GLN A 166 9.67 -17.62 3.60
N GLN A 167 9.01 -18.03 2.49
CA GLN A 167 8.91 -17.19 1.28
C GLN A 167 8.20 -15.86 1.57
N GLN A 168 7.15 -15.88 2.37
CA GLN A 168 6.44 -14.66 2.74
C GLN A 168 7.29 -13.72 3.59
N ARG A 169 7.97 -14.23 4.60
CA ARG A 169 8.94 -13.44 5.38
C ARG A 169 10.10 -12.94 4.52
N LEU A 170 10.54 -13.73 3.54
CA LEU A 170 11.56 -13.31 2.58
C LEU A 170 11.07 -12.16 1.68
N ALA A 171 9.83 -12.22 1.19
CA ALA A 171 9.22 -11.15 0.41
C ALA A 171 9.07 -9.87 1.23
N PHE A 172 8.73 -9.99 2.51
CA PHE A 172 8.71 -8.88 3.45
C PHE A 172 10.11 -8.29 3.66
N ALA A 173 11.14 -9.15 3.90
CA ALA A 173 12.52 -8.71 4.00
C ALA A 173 12.99 -7.91 2.78
N ARG A 174 12.64 -8.38 1.57
CA ARG A 174 12.93 -7.69 0.31
C ARG A 174 12.32 -6.29 0.25
N ALA A 175 11.14 -6.12 0.82
CA ALA A 175 10.44 -4.84 0.81
C ALA A 175 10.99 -3.83 1.83
N ILE A 176 11.47 -4.30 3.01
CA ILE A 176 11.95 -3.40 4.06
C ILE A 176 13.44 -3.08 4.00
N LEU A 177 14.22 -3.81 3.17
CA LEU A 177 15.66 -3.60 3.06
C LEU A 177 16.05 -2.33 2.30
N PRO A 178 15.43 -2.00 1.14
CA PRO A 178 15.73 -0.78 0.39
C PRO A 178 15.41 0.48 1.20
N ASP A 179 15.93 1.61 0.74
CA ASP A 179 15.45 2.89 1.21
C ASP A 179 14.18 3.25 0.42
N PHE A 180 13.18 3.80 1.11
CA PHE A 180 11.90 4.18 0.49
C PHE A 180 11.24 5.33 1.26
N THR A 181 10.41 6.09 0.56
CA THR A 181 9.53 7.10 1.16
C THR A 181 8.18 6.49 1.52
N VAL A 182 7.72 5.53 0.69
CA VAL A 182 6.43 4.86 0.86
C VAL A 182 6.59 3.35 0.65
N LEU A 183 6.08 2.57 1.59
CA LEU A 183 5.88 1.14 1.42
C LEU A 183 4.41 0.86 1.15
N PHE A 184 4.12 0.23 0.01
CA PHE A 184 2.81 -0.27 -0.33
C PHE A 184 2.69 -1.76 0.03
N GLY A 185 1.67 -2.14 0.77
CA GLY A 185 1.39 -3.52 1.17
C GLY A 185 0.00 -3.97 0.74
N ASP A 186 -0.08 -4.97 -0.14
CA ASP A 186 -1.35 -5.63 -0.47
C ASP A 186 -1.43 -6.94 0.31
N GLU A 187 -2.21 -6.93 1.40
CA GLU A 187 -2.40 -8.04 2.33
C GLU A 187 -1.09 -8.68 2.83
N PRO A 188 -0.15 -7.88 3.40
CA PRO A 188 1.21 -8.34 3.71
C PRO A 188 1.27 -9.48 4.74
N THR A 189 0.18 -9.69 5.48
CA THR A 189 0.06 -10.69 6.56
C THR A 189 -0.96 -11.79 6.27
N GLY A 190 -1.61 -11.79 5.10
CA GLY A 190 -2.76 -12.65 4.78
C GLY A 190 -2.52 -14.16 4.87
N ASN A 191 -1.26 -14.63 4.76
CA ASN A 191 -0.89 -16.04 4.87
C ASN A 191 -0.08 -16.35 6.14
N LEU A 192 -0.06 -15.45 7.12
CA LEU A 192 0.63 -15.62 8.40
C LEU A 192 -0.39 -15.95 9.49
N ASP A 193 0.05 -16.72 10.49
CA ASP A 193 -0.70 -16.82 11.73
C ASP A 193 -0.66 -15.49 12.50
N ALA A 194 -1.53 -15.34 13.49
CA ALA A 194 -1.72 -14.09 14.23
C ALA A 194 -0.43 -13.58 14.90
N GLU A 195 0.37 -14.48 15.46
CA GLU A 195 1.63 -14.11 16.13
C GLU A 195 2.66 -13.58 15.15
N ASN A 196 2.86 -14.26 14.02
CA ASN A 196 3.77 -13.84 12.97
C ASN A 196 3.27 -12.54 12.28
N ALA A 197 1.96 -12.37 12.12
CA ALA A 197 1.37 -11.16 11.59
C ALA A 197 1.68 -9.93 12.46
N ILE A 198 1.49 -10.04 13.78
CA ILE A 198 1.84 -9.00 14.75
C ILE A 198 3.33 -8.68 14.70
N ARG A 199 4.19 -9.71 14.70
CA ARG A 199 5.65 -9.54 14.63
C ARG A 199 6.09 -8.79 13.36
N VAL A 200 5.55 -9.16 12.21
CA VAL A 200 5.83 -8.49 10.94
C VAL A 200 5.43 -7.01 10.99
N MET A 201 4.27 -6.70 11.56
CA MET A 201 3.80 -5.32 11.70
C MET A 201 4.63 -4.50 12.69
N GLN A 202 5.15 -5.12 13.76
CA GLN A 202 6.10 -4.48 14.68
C GLN A 202 7.41 -4.13 13.98
N ILE A 203 8.00 -5.09 13.25
CA ILE A 203 9.24 -4.86 12.48
C ILE A 203 9.02 -3.76 11.43
N LEU A 204 7.86 -3.74 10.75
CA LEU A 204 7.54 -2.66 9.82
C LEU A 204 7.50 -1.30 10.54
N SER A 205 6.87 -1.23 11.70
CA SER A 205 6.78 0.02 12.48
C SER A 205 8.17 0.53 12.86
N GLU A 206 9.04 -0.35 13.36
CA GLU A 206 10.44 -0.01 13.69
C GLU A 206 11.21 0.49 12.45
N LYS A 207 11.00 -0.16 11.28
CA LYS A 207 11.66 0.26 10.03
C LYS A 207 11.19 1.62 9.53
N LEU A 208 9.91 1.95 9.67
CA LEU A 208 9.39 3.27 9.34
C LEU A 208 9.97 4.37 10.23
N GLU A 209 10.19 4.07 11.53
CA GLU A 209 10.84 4.98 12.47
C GLU A 209 12.34 5.16 12.14
N GLU A 210 13.05 4.07 11.77
CA GLU A 210 14.44 4.14 11.32
C GLU A 210 14.62 4.95 10.02
N GLN A 211 13.64 4.90 9.12
CA GLN A 211 13.62 5.65 7.85
C GLN A 211 12.83 6.95 8.02
N HIS A 212 13.37 7.92 8.73
CA HIS A 212 12.75 9.19 9.11
C HIS A 212 11.71 9.72 8.11
N GLY A 213 10.44 9.72 8.51
CA GLY A 213 9.32 10.21 7.70
C GLY A 213 8.80 9.24 6.63
N ALA A 214 9.28 7.98 6.57
CA ALA A 214 8.70 6.97 5.70
C ALA A 214 7.29 6.59 6.14
N SER A 215 6.44 6.26 5.17
CA SER A 215 5.04 5.91 5.39
C SER A 215 4.76 4.49 4.89
N ALA A 216 3.72 3.85 5.41
CA ALA A 216 3.19 2.62 4.86
C ALA A 216 1.71 2.78 4.49
N ILE A 217 1.34 2.33 3.29
CA ILE A 217 -0.05 2.25 2.84
C ILE A 217 -0.38 0.77 2.64
N ILE A 218 -1.26 0.24 3.50
CA ILE A 218 -1.50 -1.19 3.64
C ILE A 218 -2.96 -1.48 3.36
N VAL A 219 -3.23 -2.34 2.39
CA VAL A 219 -4.53 -2.96 2.21
C VAL A 219 -4.59 -4.18 3.12
N SER A 220 -5.64 -4.29 3.92
CA SER A 220 -5.85 -5.43 4.81
C SER A 220 -7.33 -5.80 4.94
N HIS A 221 -7.57 -7.09 5.11
CA HIS A 221 -8.86 -7.63 5.57
C HIS A 221 -8.89 -7.86 7.08
N ASP A 222 -7.75 -7.76 7.74
CA ASP A 222 -7.66 -7.92 9.19
C ASP A 222 -7.92 -6.58 9.89
N MET A 223 -9.15 -6.41 10.37
CA MET A 223 -9.58 -5.18 11.05
C MET A 223 -8.91 -5.03 12.41
N HIS A 224 -8.55 -6.13 13.07
CA HIS A 224 -7.85 -6.10 14.34
C HIS A 224 -6.44 -5.52 14.16
N LEU A 225 -5.69 -5.98 13.15
CA LEU A 225 -4.38 -5.40 12.83
C LEU A 225 -4.50 -3.92 12.42
N ALA A 226 -5.54 -3.58 11.64
CA ALA A 226 -5.77 -2.19 11.24
C ALA A 226 -5.97 -1.29 12.47
N VAL A 227 -6.87 -1.64 13.39
CA VAL A 227 -7.11 -0.84 14.61
C VAL A 227 -5.89 -0.79 15.52
N THR A 228 -5.10 -1.88 15.58
CA THR A 228 -3.92 -1.96 16.47
C THR A 228 -2.75 -1.12 15.95
N PHE A 229 -2.48 -1.15 14.64
CA PHE A 229 -1.24 -0.59 14.08
C PHE A 229 -1.43 0.70 13.29
N ALA A 230 -2.63 1.00 12.78
CA ALA A 230 -2.84 2.17 11.94
C ALA A 230 -2.69 3.49 12.70
N ASP A 231 -2.17 4.50 12.02
CA ASP A 231 -2.28 5.90 12.40
C ASP A 231 -3.45 6.57 11.68
N VAL A 232 -3.84 6.01 10.51
CA VAL A 232 -5.02 6.41 9.74
C VAL A 232 -5.67 5.17 9.16
N ILE A 233 -6.98 5.03 9.26
CA ILE A 233 -7.75 3.99 8.58
C ILE A 233 -8.65 4.64 7.54
N ILE A 234 -8.60 4.15 6.30
CA ILE A 234 -9.48 4.57 5.21
C ILE A 234 -10.41 3.40 4.87
N LYS A 235 -11.69 3.54 5.17
CA LYS A 235 -12.72 2.57 4.79
C LYS A 235 -13.31 2.97 3.45
N ILE A 236 -13.02 2.21 2.39
CA ILE A 236 -13.68 2.44 1.09
C ILE A 236 -15.16 2.12 1.23
N ARG A 237 -16.00 3.12 0.96
CA ARG A 237 -17.46 2.98 0.98
C ARG A 237 -17.95 2.49 -0.37
N LYS A 238 -18.93 1.59 -0.33
CA LYS A 238 -19.58 1.05 -1.53
C LYS A 238 -20.71 1.96 -1.97
N GLU A 239 -20.72 2.31 -3.24
CA GLU A 239 -21.84 2.99 -3.89
C GLU A 239 -22.33 2.22 -5.10
N ILE A 240 -23.59 2.44 -5.44
CA ILE A 240 -24.24 1.81 -6.58
C ILE A 240 -24.66 2.91 -7.54
N ARG A 241 -24.13 2.88 -8.75
CA ARG A 241 -24.60 3.72 -9.84
C ARG A 241 -25.74 2.98 -10.56
N PRO A 242 -26.96 3.50 -10.55
CA PRO A 242 -28.08 2.86 -11.23
C PRO A 242 -27.82 2.74 -12.73
N LYS A 243 -28.32 1.65 -13.31
CA LYS A 243 -28.28 1.41 -14.75
C LYS A 243 -28.90 2.57 -15.55
N LYS A 244 -28.30 2.89 -16.68
CA LYS A 244 -28.82 3.91 -17.61
C LYS A 244 -29.87 3.35 -18.58
N HIS A 245 -29.77 2.06 -18.89
CA HIS A 245 -30.73 1.35 -19.79
C HIS A 245 -31.22 0.08 -19.12
N GLU A 246 -32.41 -0.39 -19.49
CA GLU A 246 -33.05 -1.58 -18.88
C GLU A 246 -32.22 -2.86 -19.01
N LEU A 247 -31.33 -2.95 -20.00
CA LEU A 247 -30.45 -4.12 -20.25
C LEU A 247 -29.12 -4.05 -19.53
N ASP A 248 -28.80 -2.92 -18.89
CA ASP A 248 -27.55 -2.76 -18.14
C ASP A 248 -27.71 -3.31 -16.72
N GLU A 249 -26.61 -3.70 -16.09
CA GLU A 249 -26.56 -4.02 -14.67
C GLU A 249 -26.18 -2.79 -13.85
N ASP A 250 -26.63 -2.72 -12.60
CA ASP A 250 -26.17 -1.73 -11.65
C ASP A 250 -24.66 -1.88 -11.43
N VAL A 251 -23.90 -0.79 -11.49
CA VAL A 251 -22.47 -0.80 -11.32
C VAL A 251 -22.10 -0.43 -9.89
N MET A 252 -21.49 -1.38 -9.18
CA MET A 252 -20.91 -1.13 -7.86
C MET A 252 -19.50 -0.56 -8.03
N TYR A 253 -19.17 0.48 -7.23
CA TYR A 253 -17.85 1.09 -7.20
C TYR A 253 -17.53 1.59 -5.79
N GLY A 254 -16.23 1.79 -5.53
CA GLY A 254 -15.75 2.33 -4.28
C GLY A 254 -15.69 3.85 -4.30
N VAL A 255 -15.98 4.46 -3.15
CA VAL A 255 -15.83 5.90 -2.94
C VAL A 255 -14.99 6.15 -1.70
N ILE A 256 -14.10 7.13 -1.80
CA ILE A 256 -13.37 7.68 -0.66
C ILE A 256 -13.69 9.17 -0.58
N ASP A 257 -14.19 9.57 0.58
CA ASP A 257 -14.40 10.96 0.99
C ASP A 257 -13.99 11.14 2.47
N ASP A 258 -14.15 12.34 3.00
CA ASP A 258 -13.72 12.67 4.38
C ASP A 258 -14.38 11.78 5.45
N THR A 259 -15.59 11.27 5.21
CA THR A 259 -16.30 10.38 6.16
C THR A 259 -15.71 8.96 6.20
N CYS A 260 -14.87 8.62 5.22
CA CYS A 260 -14.18 7.34 5.10
C CYS A 260 -12.89 7.27 5.94
N ILE A 261 -12.42 8.40 6.49
CA ILE A 261 -11.10 8.53 7.13
C ILE A 261 -11.26 8.50 8.65
N PHE A 262 -10.61 7.54 9.31
CA PHE A 262 -10.63 7.39 10.77
C PHE A 262 -9.22 7.64 11.31
N VAL A 263 -9.13 8.50 12.30
CA VAL A 263 -7.89 8.83 13.01
C VAL A 263 -8.05 8.60 14.52
N PRO A 264 -6.98 8.27 15.26
CA PRO A 264 -7.03 8.17 16.70
C PRO A 264 -7.45 9.49 17.34
N ASN A 265 -8.36 9.42 18.29
CA ASN A 265 -8.78 10.55 19.12
C ASN A 265 -8.09 10.43 20.49
N GLY A 266 -6.95 11.13 20.64
CA GLY A 266 -6.08 11.05 21.81
C GLY A 266 -4.83 10.16 21.62
N GLU A 267 -3.91 10.24 22.61
CA GLU A 267 -2.58 9.61 22.49
C GLU A 267 -2.60 8.07 22.56
N LYS A 268 -3.59 7.49 23.24
CA LYS A 268 -3.62 6.04 23.55
C LYS A 268 -4.34 5.17 22.53
N ARG A 269 -4.85 5.73 21.41
CA ARG A 269 -5.65 5.00 20.39
C ARG A 269 -6.86 4.21 20.97
N GLU A 270 -7.33 4.58 22.15
CA GLU A 270 -8.52 3.96 22.75
C GLU A 270 -9.80 4.35 22.00
N HIS A 271 -9.79 5.52 21.37
CA HIS A 271 -10.90 6.04 20.58
C HIS A 271 -10.44 6.48 19.19
N TRP A 272 -11.35 6.39 18.23
CA TRP A 272 -11.17 6.77 16.84
C TRP A 272 -12.29 7.69 16.40
N THR A 273 -12.00 8.62 15.49
CA THR A 273 -13.01 9.52 14.93
C THR A 273 -12.85 9.68 13.43
N ASN A 274 -13.98 9.83 12.74
CA ASN A 274 -14.05 10.26 11.34
C ASN A 274 -14.47 11.74 11.20
N GLY A 275 -14.33 12.51 12.27
CA GLY A 275 -14.77 13.90 12.32
C GLY A 275 -16.25 14.09 12.73
N THR A 276 -17.09 13.06 12.57
CA THR A 276 -18.52 13.09 12.93
C THR A 276 -18.80 12.18 14.13
N ASP A 277 -18.31 10.97 14.08
CA ASP A 277 -18.56 9.92 15.08
C ASP A 277 -17.29 9.56 15.84
N ILE A 278 -17.46 9.05 17.07
CA ILE A 278 -16.37 8.54 17.89
C ILE A 278 -16.63 7.08 18.22
N TYR A 279 -15.62 6.24 18.02
CA TYR A 279 -15.65 4.79 18.23
C TYR A 279 -14.59 4.38 19.25
N THR A 280 -14.87 3.42 20.13
CA THR A 280 -13.81 2.65 20.78
C THR A 280 -13.13 1.72 19.77
N GLY A 281 -11.94 1.20 20.05
CA GLY A 281 -11.25 0.28 19.15
C GLY A 281 -12.14 -0.91 18.73
N ASP A 282 -12.78 -1.57 19.69
CA ASP A 282 -13.69 -2.70 19.44
C ASP A 282 -14.93 -2.29 18.61
N ALA A 283 -15.49 -1.12 18.89
CA ALA A 283 -16.65 -0.62 18.14
C ALA A 283 -16.27 -0.24 16.72
N LEU A 284 -15.08 0.32 16.50
CA LEU A 284 -14.56 0.59 15.17
C LEU A 284 -14.31 -0.71 14.39
N GLU A 285 -13.67 -1.70 15.00
CA GLU A 285 -13.44 -3.00 14.35
C GLU A 285 -14.76 -3.61 13.89
N LEU A 286 -15.79 -3.59 14.74
CA LEU A 286 -17.12 -4.08 14.39
C LEU A 286 -17.77 -3.25 13.26
N TYR A 287 -17.59 -1.92 13.27
CA TYR A 287 -18.08 -1.03 12.20
C TYR A 287 -17.37 -1.29 10.87
N LEU A 288 -16.05 -1.49 10.90
CA LEU A 288 -15.26 -1.75 9.69
C LEU A 288 -15.63 -3.11 9.04
N ARG A 289 -16.06 -4.10 9.83
CA ARG A 289 -16.54 -5.41 9.36
C ARG A 289 -17.92 -5.38 8.71
N LYS A 290 -18.74 -4.35 8.98
CA LYS A 290 -20.06 -4.23 8.37
C LYS A 290 -19.93 -3.92 6.87
N LYS A 291 -20.69 -4.70 6.08
CA LYS A 291 -20.80 -4.57 4.62
C LYS A 291 -21.61 -3.33 4.22
#